data_8a443b49b4e95ed7c7f05cb556160dca
#
_entry.id   8a443b49b4e95ed7c7f05cb556160dca
#
_cell.length_a   1.000
_cell.length_b   1.000
_cell.length_c   1.000
_cell.angle_alpha   90.00
_cell.angle_beta   90.00
_cell.angle_gamma   90.00
#
_symmetry.space_group_name_H-M   'P 1'
#
loop_
_entity.id
_entity.type
_entity.pdbx_description
1 polymer ?
#
loop_
_entity_poly.entity_id
_entity_poly.type
_entity_poly.pdbx_seq_one_letter_code
_entity_poly.pdbx_strand_id
1 'polypeptide(L)'
;MIWNTSGDRVTLWGTDGKPVLGGGGSTPPPVDGTDPAILTTLRQVTDRTGWWRQTTTAGPSGTAMVSEHTATAPARDLRIRWGVHGWASADDGITGRAGLVIRGRYWRLTWDGADLVTIPRLGYKTSDPLPVQVEAGDTIHAVWEAVPGSPVPSGSLGWDTPTTELVNGAFTGVPTMGRAILSGAPQGIYGLTLEDAPAIACLGDSILESGWMRRAAHSAGAAWSDLSQWAEGIPTATLSGRLTPEDPALFTLGLTEYGTNNRAMTPREAAQALLSSWEWLTSGPVARLGQTTMVPYTTSTDGWTTVAGQTATDVAWRDAINGWLRDGAPLIDGAPALTGGVGAVRAGEAGHPLIGVCDIAAAVETPSPTGLVWDTSAGVPTQDGTHPTRAAADMMEPIAAQWLHDHLT
;
A
#
# COMPACT_ATOMS: atom_id res chain seq x y z
N MET A 1 -30.99 12.25 11.23
CA MET A 1 -29.79 12.02 12.06
C MET A 1 -29.49 13.29 12.81
N ILE A 2 -29.34 13.22 14.11
CA ILE A 2 -29.05 14.38 14.97
C ILE A 2 -27.66 14.16 15.56
N TRP A 3 -26.84 15.18 15.60
CA TRP A 3 -25.45 15.14 16.06
C TRP A 3 -25.37 15.62 17.51
N ASN A 4 -24.58 14.95 18.33
CA ASN A 4 -24.35 15.39 19.69
C ASN A 4 -23.30 16.50 19.70
N THR A 5 -23.69 17.69 20.14
CA THR A 5 -22.84 18.86 20.21
C THR A 5 -22.07 19.01 21.50
N SER A 6 -22.13 18.02 22.42
CA SER A 6 -21.43 18.10 23.73
C SER A 6 -19.91 17.93 23.65
N GLY A 7 -19.34 18.17 22.46
CA GLY A 7 -17.90 18.34 22.26
C GLY A 7 -17.06 17.09 22.23
N ASP A 8 -17.61 15.93 22.57
CA ASP A 8 -16.80 14.74 22.76
C ASP A 8 -17.00 13.68 21.71
N ARG A 9 -17.90 13.84 20.74
CA ARG A 9 -18.15 12.73 19.83
C ARG A 9 -19.08 13.00 18.70
N VAL A 10 -18.88 12.25 17.70
CA VAL A 10 -19.88 11.85 16.74
C VAL A 10 -20.84 10.87 17.40
N THR A 11 -22.06 11.25 17.60
CA THR A 11 -23.11 10.39 18.07
C THR A 11 -24.21 10.35 17.03
N LEU A 12 -24.41 9.21 16.39
CA LEU A 12 -25.62 8.99 15.62
C LEU A 12 -26.79 8.76 16.58
N TRP A 13 -27.88 9.50 16.40
CA TRP A 13 -29.08 9.34 17.18
C TRP A 13 -30.07 8.44 16.43
N GLY A 14 -30.60 7.44 17.11
CA GLY A 14 -31.72 6.67 16.59
C GLY A 14 -32.97 7.53 16.46
N THR A 15 -33.94 7.04 15.73
CA THR A 15 -35.27 7.67 15.57
C THR A 15 -36.03 7.78 16.88
N ASP A 16 -35.59 7.08 17.92
CA ASP A 16 -36.11 7.13 19.30
C ASP A 16 -35.41 8.17 20.17
N GLY A 17 -34.54 9.01 19.60
CA GLY A 17 -33.79 10.04 20.31
C GLY A 17 -32.69 9.52 21.24
N LYS A 18 -32.31 8.25 21.13
CA LYS A 18 -31.21 7.68 21.91
C LYS A 18 -29.93 7.61 21.09
N PRO A 19 -28.76 7.83 21.74
CA PRO A 19 -27.49 7.67 21.05
C PRO A 19 -27.33 6.22 20.59
N VAL A 20 -27.08 6.05 19.29
CA VAL A 20 -26.70 4.75 18.70
C VAL A 20 -25.20 4.55 18.88
N LEU A 21 -24.72 4.79 20.09
CA LEU A 21 -23.37 4.36 20.46
C LEU A 21 -23.46 2.93 20.91
N GLY A 22 -22.55 2.10 20.40
CA GLY A 22 -22.38 0.74 20.86
C GLY A 22 -22.21 0.65 22.37
N GLY A 23 -23.34 0.72 23.06
CA GLY A 23 -23.47 0.30 24.42
C GLY A 23 -23.99 -1.12 24.38
N GLY A 24 -23.21 -2.06 24.84
CA GLY A 24 -23.64 -3.39 25.24
C GLY A 24 -24.26 -4.27 24.15
N GLY A 25 -23.46 -4.97 23.40
CA GLY A 25 -23.66 -6.40 23.28
C GLY A 25 -24.75 -6.96 22.38
N SER A 26 -25.23 -6.27 21.36
CA SER A 26 -25.81 -6.99 20.23
C SER A 26 -24.86 -6.88 19.04
N THR A 27 -24.18 -7.96 18.72
CA THR A 27 -23.64 -8.15 17.38
C THR A 27 -24.74 -7.73 16.39
N PRO A 28 -24.43 -6.87 15.39
CA PRO A 28 -25.36 -6.65 14.29
C PRO A 28 -25.78 -8.02 13.76
N PRO A 29 -27.06 -8.20 13.35
CA PRO A 29 -27.45 -9.45 12.74
C PRO A 29 -26.49 -9.74 11.59
N PRO A 30 -26.10 -11.00 11.37
CA PRO A 30 -25.36 -11.40 10.19
C PRO A 30 -26.09 -10.78 8.99
N VAL A 31 -25.37 -10.12 8.14
CA VAL A 31 -25.92 -9.73 6.84
C VAL A 31 -26.10 -11.03 6.09
N ASP A 32 -27.18 -11.19 5.35
CA ASP A 32 -27.38 -12.34 4.45
C ASP A 32 -26.12 -12.48 3.59
N GLY A 33 -25.25 -13.42 3.91
CA GLY A 33 -23.92 -13.51 3.34
C GLY A 33 -23.13 -14.70 3.88
N THR A 34 -21.83 -14.51 3.97
CA THR A 34 -20.90 -15.57 4.36
C THR A 34 -21.08 -16.00 5.81
N ASP A 35 -21.12 -17.31 6.08
CA ASP A 35 -21.15 -17.85 7.44
C ASP A 35 -19.92 -17.38 8.23
N PRO A 36 -20.10 -16.65 9.34
CA PRO A 36 -18.95 -16.18 10.15
C PRO A 36 -18.04 -17.30 10.64
N ALA A 37 -18.54 -18.52 10.75
CA ALA A 37 -17.76 -19.66 11.24
C ALA A 37 -16.58 -20.03 10.34
N ILE A 38 -16.63 -19.70 9.03
CA ILE A 38 -15.55 -19.97 8.08
C ILE A 38 -14.54 -18.82 7.97
N LEU A 39 -14.80 -17.67 8.59
CA LEU A 39 -13.92 -16.52 8.59
C LEU A 39 -12.94 -16.63 9.75
N THR A 40 -11.81 -17.29 9.52
CA THR A 40 -10.87 -17.68 10.58
C THR A 40 -9.47 -17.11 10.44
N THR A 41 -9.09 -16.66 9.26
CA THR A 41 -7.73 -16.20 8.95
C THR A 41 -7.64 -14.68 8.98
N LEU A 42 -6.74 -14.12 9.79
CA LEU A 42 -6.52 -12.68 9.85
C LEU A 42 -5.73 -12.20 8.63
N ARG A 43 -6.33 -11.30 7.84
CA ARG A 43 -5.70 -10.75 6.64
C ARG A 43 -6.07 -9.29 6.42
N GLN A 44 -5.34 -8.63 5.54
CA GLN A 44 -5.76 -7.38 4.89
C GLN A 44 -7.05 -7.65 4.10
N VAL A 45 -8.06 -6.79 4.26
CA VAL A 45 -9.40 -7.04 3.70
C VAL A 45 -9.92 -5.92 2.82
N THR A 46 -9.15 -4.87 2.57
CA THR A 46 -9.59 -3.75 1.73
C THR A 46 -8.72 -3.53 0.51
N ASP A 47 -9.33 -2.95 -0.52
CA ASP A 47 -8.74 -2.67 -1.84
C ASP A 47 -7.67 -1.59 -1.82
N ARG A 48 -7.40 -1.02 -0.64
CA ARG A 48 -6.55 0.14 -0.56
C ARG A 48 -6.13 0.42 0.87
N THR A 49 -4.87 0.78 1.00
CA THR A 49 -4.31 1.35 2.22
C THR A 49 -3.32 2.42 1.84
N GLY A 50 -2.87 3.17 2.79
CA GLY A 50 -1.82 4.15 2.59
C GLY A 50 -1.05 4.32 3.88
N TRP A 51 -0.05 5.15 3.85
CA TRP A 51 0.71 5.49 5.03
C TRP A 51 1.20 6.93 4.92
N TRP A 52 1.71 7.46 5.99
CA TRP A 52 1.85 8.88 6.13
C TRP A 52 3.26 9.34 5.88
N ARG A 53 3.39 10.39 5.06
CA ARG A 53 4.67 10.98 4.69
C ARG A 53 4.95 12.32 5.31
N GLN A 54 3.90 13.08 5.54
CA GLN A 54 4.00 14.43 6.07
C GLN A 54 2.96 14.64 7.16
N THR A 55 3.23 15.56 8.05
CA THR A 55 2.27 15.97 9.06
C THR A 55 2.01 17.46 8.95
N THR A 56 0.75 17.83 9.12
CA THR A 56 0.36 19.21 9.40
C THR A 56 -0.14 19.25 10.83
N THR A 57 -0.12 20.42 11.47
CA THR A 57 -0.67 20.54 12.82
C THR A 57 -2.19 20.68 12.76
N ALA A 58 -2.90 19.88 13.55
CA ALA A 58 -4.33 20.03 13.71
C ALA A 58 -4.69 21.44 14.23
N GLY A 59 -5.73 22.00 13.68
CA GLY A 59 -6.27 23.27 14.15
C GLY A 59 -6.74 23.21 15.62
N PRO A 60 -7.09 24.36 16.23
CA PRO A 60 -7.51 24.42 17.62
C PRO A 60 -8.78 23.62 17.93
N SER A 61 -9.59 23.33 16.92
CA SER A 61 -10.78 22.48 17.03
C SER A 61 -10.51 21.00 16.77
N GLY A 62 -9.25 20.61 16.55
CA GLY A 62 -8.90 19.32 16.01
C GLY A 62 -9.02 19.28 14.49
N THR A 63 -8.70 18.13 13.91
CA THR A 63 -8.86 17.86 12.47
C THR A 63 -9.19 16.40 12.28
N ALA A 64 -10.27 16.13 11.57
CA ALA A 64 -10.63 14.77 11.19
C ALA A 64 -10.18 14.48 9.76
N MET A 65 -9.79 13.26 9.53
CA MET A 65 -9.36 12.72 8.26
C MET A 65 -10.16 11.47 7.96
N VAL A 66 -10.67 11.37 6.75
CA VAL A 66 -11.51 10.25 6.33
C VAL A 66 -10.97 9.69 5.03
N SER A 67 -10.78 8.37 4.97
CA SER A 67 -10.44 7.66 3.74
C SER A 67 -11.50 6.60 3.42
N GLU A 68 -11.79 6.42 2.13
CA GLU A 68 -12.74 5.41 1.65
C GLU A 68 -12.00 4.16 1.20
N HIS A 69 -12.54 3.02 1.52
CA HIS A 69 -12.01 1.70 1.21
C HIS A 69 -13.15 0.76 0.81
N THR A 70 -12.86 -0.23 -0.04
CA THR A 70 -13.79 -1.28 -0.41
C THR A 70 -13.31 -2.60 0.16
N ALA A 71 -14.17 -3.34 0.83
CA ALA A 71 -13.88 -4.70 1.24
C ALA A 71 -13.77 -5.61 -0.01
N THR A 72 -12.68 -6.35 -0.12
CA THR A 72 -12.44 -7.27 -1.27
C THR A 72 -12.92 -8.68 -1.00
N ALA A 73 -13.12 -9.03 0.27
CA ALA A 73 -13.60 -10.33 0.72
C ALA A 73 -14.51 -10.16 1.95
N PRO A 74 -15.36 -11.14 2.25
CA PRO A 74 -16.08 -11.18 3.52
C PRO A 74 -15.11 -11.22 4.68
N ALA A 75 -15.39 -10.40 5.72
CA ALA A 75 -14.53 -10.36 6.90
C ALA A 75 -15.30 -9.98 8.16
N ARG A 76 -14.80 -10.39 9.33
CA ARG A 76 -15.30 -10.03 10.65
C ARG A 76 -14.19 -9.62 11.60
N ASP A 77 -14.55 -9.07 12.74
CA ASP A 77 -13.62 -8.66 13.78
C ASP A 77 -12.54 -7.69 13.24
N LEU A 78 -13.03 -6.64 12.57
CA LEU A 78 -12.17 -5.70 11.85
C LEU A 78 -11.21 -4.97 12.80
N ARG A 79 -10.00 -4.78 12.36
CA ARG A 79 -8.96 -4.00 13.02
C ARG A 79 -8.38 -3.01 12.04
N ILE A 80 -7.95 -1.86 12.55
CA ILE A 80 -7.25 -0.87 11.75
C ILE A 80 -5.83 -0.71 12.28
N ARG A 81 -4.88 -0.63 11.36
CA ARG A 81 -3.50 -0.29 11.71
C ARG A 81 -3.20 1.12 11.21
N TRP A 82 -2.81 1.96 12.12
CA TRP A 82 -2.28 3.27 11.82
C TRP A 82 -0.78 3.31 12.09
N GLY A 83 -0.01 3.85 11.13
CA GLY A 83 1.44 3.96 11.24
C GLY A 83 1.93 5.33 10.84
N VAL A 84 3.06 5.74 11.40
CA VAL A 84 3.78 6.98 11.05
C VAL A 84 5.14 6.59 10.55
N HIS A 85 5.34 6.64 9.24
CA HIS A 85 6.59 6.27 8.59
C HIS A 85 7.07 7.39 7.67
N GLY A 86 8.37 7.40 7.40
CA GLY A 86 8.97 8.30 6.44
C GLY A 86 9.34 9.67 7.01
N TRP A 87 9.34 10.64 6.15
CA TRP A 87 9.86 11.99 6.36
C TRP A 87 9.00 12.89 7.27
N ALA A 88 8.09 12.29 8.05
CA ALA A 88 7.28 13.04 8.98
C ALA A 88 8.17 13.83 9.94
N SER A 89 8.02 15.13 9.92
CA SER A 89 8.75 16.05 10.80
C SER A 89 8.24 16.08 12.24
N ALA A 90 7.21 15.28 12.56
CA ALA A 90 6.69 15.19 13.91
C ALA A 90 7.59 14.31 14.78
N ASP A 91 8.39 14.95 15.59
CA ASP A 91 9.31 14.26 16.51
C ASP A 91 8.57 13.43 17.56
N ASP A 92 7.32 13.78 17.90
CA ASP A 92 6.57 13.20 19.02
C ASP A 92 5.51 12.17 18.60
N GLY A 93 5.45 11.81 17.31
CA GLY A 93 4.37 10.95 16.80
C GLY A 93 3.04 11.70 16.67
N ILE A 94 1.94 10.94 16.62
CA ILE A 94 0.59 11.51 16.46
C ILE A 94 -0.34 11.00 17.54
N THR A 95 -1.24 11.85 18.01
CA THR A 95 -2.24 11.48 19.02
C THR A 95 -3.65 11.77 18.50
N GLY A 96 -4.54 10.80 18.63
CA GLY A 96 -5.89 10.93 18.12
C GLY A 96 -6.80 9.77 18.51
N ARG A 97 -7.99 9.82 17.94
CA ARG A 97 -9.00 8.76 17.99
C ARG A 97 -9.25 8.26 16.59
N ALA A 98 -9.75 7.03 16.45
CA ALA A 98 -10.19 6.56 15.15
C ALA A 98 -11.49 5.77 15.22
N GLY A 99 -12.09 5.59 14.06
CA GLY A 99 -13.30 4.83 13.89
C GLY A 99 -13.49 4.35 12.47
N LEU A 100 -14.46 3.49 12.27
CA LEU A 100 -14.92 3.04 10.97
C LEU A 100 -16.37 3.46 10.76
N VAL A 101 -16.70 3.91 9.55
CA VAL A 101 -18.11 4.04 9.11
C VAL A 101 -18.38 2.90 8.15
N ILE A 102 -19.32 2.04 8.52
CA ILE A 102 -19.71 0.85 7.75
C ILE A 102 -21.22 0.88 7.63
N ARG A 103 -21.76 0.82 6.40
CA ARG A 103 -23.20 0.89 6.13
C ARG A 103 -23.89 2.07 6.82
N GLY A 104 -23.22 3.24 6.80
CA GLY A 104 -23.73 4.48 7.38
C GLY A 104 -23.69 4.55 8.91
N ARG A 105 -23.13 3.57 9.59
CA ARG A 105 -22.96 3.56 11.05
C ARG A 105 -21.51 3.78 11.42
N TYR A 106 -21.26 4.75 12.32
CA TYR A 106 -19.94 4.98 12.89
C TYR A 106 -19.66 4.03 14.04
N TRP A 107 -18.49 3.40 14.02
CA TRP A 107 -17.95 2.50 15.03
C TRP A 107 -16.65 3.07 15.54
N ARG A 108 -16.60 3.38 16.83
CA ARG A 108 -15.37 3.82 17.49
C ARG A 108 -14.44 2.64 17.67
N LEU A 109 -13.15 2.87 17.43
CA LEU A 109 -12.10 1.91 17.69
C LEU A 109 -11.42 2.20 19.03
N THR A 110 -10.87 1.16 19.64
CA THR A 110 -10.08 1.23 20.86
C THR A 110 -8.72 0.57 20.66
N TRP A 111 -7.80 0.91 21.56
CA TRP A 111 -6.46 0.31 21.67
C TRP A 111 -6.24 -0.03 23.12
N ASP A 112 -6.14 -1.33 23.42
CA ASP A 112 -6.09 -1.84 24.82
C ASP A 112 -7.25 -1.28 25.69
N GLY A 113 -8.45 -1.17 25.07
CA GLY A 113 -9.64 -0.63 25.69
C GLY A 113 -9.73 0.92 25.74
N ALA A 114 -8.65 1.63 25.42
CA ALA A 114 -8.66 3.09 25.37
C ALA A 114 -9.07 3.61 23.98
N ASP A 115 -9.82 4.70 23.93
CA ASP A 115 -10.26 5.34 22.67
C ASP A 115 -9.28 6.39 22.14
N LEU A 116 -8.32 6.80 22.95
CA LEU A 116 -7.24 7.71 22.57
C LEU A 116 -5.95 6.92 22.42
N VAL A 117 -5.27 7.12 21.31
CA VAL A 117 -3.99 6.46 21.03
C VAL A 117 -2.93 7.47 20.62
N THR A 118 -1.71 7.25 21.08
CA THR A 118 -0.50 7.90 20.54
C THR A 118 0.28 6.88 19.73
N ILE A 119 0.54 7.21 18.47
CA ILE A 119 1.35 6.40 17.56
C ILE A 119 2.73 7.04 17.50
N PRO A 120 3.79 6.34 17.92
CA PRO A 120 5.13 6.91 17.91
C PRO A 120 5.63 7.11 16.49
N ARG A 121 6.57 8.03 16.32
CA ARG A 121 7.31 8.18 15.06
C ARG A 121 7.98 6.86 14.67
N LEU A 122 7.93 6.54 13.38
CA LEU A 122 8.45 5.28 12.81
C LEU A 122 7.82 4.02 13.46
N GLY A 123 6.61 4.16 13.99
CA GLY A 123 5.88 3.08 14.61
C GLY A 123 4.46 2.95 14.08
N TYR A 124 3.77 1.94 14.56
CA TYR A 124 2.36 1.71 14.27
C TYR A 124 1.60 1.24 15.51
N LYS A 125 0.29 1.34 15.44
CA LYS A 125 -0.64 0.74 16.40
C LYS A 125 -1.79 0.08 15.67
N THR A 126 -2.11 -1.14 16.06
CA THR A 126 -3.28 -1.88 15.60
C THR A 126 -4.38 -1.78 16.64
N SER A 127 -5.61 -1.47 16.22
CA SER A 127 -6.75 -1.38 17.14
C SER A 127 -7.17 -2.74 17.69
N ASP A 128 -7.95 -2.70 18.77
CA ASP A 128 -8.72 -3.85 19.21
C ASP A 128 -9.68 -4.32 18.11
N PRO A 129 -10.10 -5.59 18.10
CA PRO A 129 -11.05 -6.08 17.13
C PRO A 129 -12.42 -5.40 17.29
N LEU A 130 -12.97 -4.90 16.22
CA LEU A 130 -14.33 -4.39 16.15
C LEU A 130 -15.25 -5.54 15.73
N PRO A 131 -16.23 -5.97 16.57
CA PRO A 131 -17.11 -7.10 16.28
C PRO A 131 -18.17 -6.73 15.24
N VAL A 132 -17.74 -6.51 14.01
CA VAL A 132 -18.60 -6.21 12.86
C VAL A 132 -18.20 -7.12 11.70
N GLN A 133 -19.19 -7.51 10.90
CA GLN A 133 -18.98 -8.25 9.65
C GLN A 133 -19.20 -7.34 8.46
N VAL A 134 -18.38 -7.53 7.43
CA VAL A 134 -18.50 -6.90 6.11
C VAL A 134 -18.51 -7.99 5.04
N GLU A 135 -19.13 -7.67 3.91
CA GLU A 135 -19.13 -8.50 2.71
C GLU A 135 -18.24 -7.86 1.63
N ALA A 136 -17.83 -8.65 0.65
CA ALA A 136 -17.11 -8.12 -0.51
C ALA A 136 -17.95 -7.03 -1.20
N GLY A 137 -17.33 -5.90 -1.52
CA GLY A 137 -17.98 -4.72 -2.08
C GLY A 137 -18.52 -3.72 -1.06
N ASP A 138 -18.53 -4.03 0.23
CA ASP A 138 -18.91 -3.05 1.25
C ASP A 138 -17.94 -1.86 1.28
N THR A 139 -18.50 -0.66 1.34
CA THR A 139 -17.71 0.56 1.54
C THR A 139 -17.44 0.76 3.03
N ILE A 140 -16.16 0.95 3.34
CA ILE A 140 -15.65 1.23 4.68
C ILE A 140 -14.98 2.59 4.65
N HIS A 141 -15.42 3.54 5.50
CA HIS A 141 -14.68 4.78 5.69
C HIS A 141 -13.85 4.69 6.97
N ALA A 142 -12.54 4.84 6.84
CA ALA A 142 -11.65 4.94 7.99
C ALA A 142 -11.51 6.41 8.40
N VAL A 143 -11.72 6.68 9.67
CA VAL A 143 -11.71 8.02 10.26
C VAL A 143 -10.58 8.12 11.26
N TRP A 144 -9.77 9.18 11.16
CA TRP A 144 -8.82 9.57 12.18
C TRP A 144 -9.15 10.98 12.67
N GLU A 145 -9.28 11.16 13.97
CA GLU A 145 -9.52 12.44 14.62
C GLU A 145 -8.30 12.84 15.44
N ALA A 146 -7.48 13.72 14.90
CA ALA A 146 -6.35 14.27 15.63
C ALA A 146 -6.80 15.20 16.75
N VAL A 147 -6.23 15.05 17.92
CA VAL A 147 -6.50 16.01 19.02
C VAL A 147 -5.94 17.40 18.67
N PRO A 148 -6.52 18.49 19.22
CA PRO A 148 -6.03 19.85 19.00
C PRO A 148 -4.53 19.96 19.26
N GLY A 149 -3.79 20.55 18.34
CA GLY A 149 -2.35 20.73 18.42
C GLY A 149 -1.51 19.50 18.10
N SER A 150 -2.12 18.32 17.92
CA SER A 150 -1.39 17.14 17.45
C SER A 150 -1.10 17.23 15.95
N PRO A 151 0.00 16.64 15.46
CA PRO A 151 0.20 16.47 14.05
C PRO A 151 -0.93 15.66 13.40
N VAL A 152 -1.32 16.07 12.19
CA VAL A 152 -2.28 15.34 11.35
C VAL A 152 -1.49 14.68 10.23
N PRO A 153 -1.68 13.40 10.01
CA PRO A 153 -1.05 12.75 8.88
C PRO A 153 -1.52 13.37 7.57
N SER A 154 -0.56 13.60 6.69
CA SER A 154 -0.83 13.92 5.31
C SER A 154 0.07 13.06 4.43
N GLY A 155 -0.42 12.62 3.30
CA GLY A 155 0.34 11.80 2.39
C GLY A 155 -0.32 11.74 1.03
N SER A 156 0.43 11.35 0.03
CA SER A 156 -0.14 11.02 -1.27
C SER A 156 -0.46 9.53 -1.27
N LEU A 157 -1.67 9.19 -1.67
CA LEU A 157 -2.07 7.81 -1.94
C LEU A 157 -1.86 7.44 -3.42
N GLY A 158 -0.98 8.16 -4.13
CA GLY A 158 -0.78 8.00 -5.55
C GLY A 158 -1.78 8.80 -6.41
N TRP A 159 -1.61 8.74 -7.73
CA TRP A 159 -2.34 9.56 -8.72
C TRP A 159 -3.82 9.20 -8.87
N ASP A 160 -4.20 8.00 -8.43
CA ASP A 160 -5.55 7.45 -8.59
C ASP A 160 -6.39 7.47 -7.32
N THR A 161 -6.02 8.29 -6.36
CA THR A 161 -6.76 8.31 -5.14
C THR A 161 -8.08 9.02 -5.25
N PRO A 162 -9.18 8.32 -5.07
CA PRO A 162 -10.36 8.97 -4.61
C PRO A 162 -10.23 9.20 -3.11
N THR A 163 -10.36 10.43 -2.74
CA THR A 163 -11.15 10.83 -1.62
C THR A 163 -10.60 10.51 -0.25
N THR A 164 -9.77 11.41 0.20
CA THR A 164 -9.66 11.67 1.62
C THR A 164 -10.16 13.08 1.86
N GLU A 165 -11.02 13.25 2.82
CA GLU A 165 -11.51 14.56 3.23
C GLU A 165 -10.80 14.97 4.52
N LEU A 166 -10.28 16.20 4.54
CA LEU A 166 -9.87 16.87 5.76
C LEU A 166 -11.01 17.75 6.23
N VAL A 167 -11.56 17.42 7.37
CA VAL A 167 -12.61 18.21 8.01
C VAL A 167 -11.97 18.94 9.19
N ASN A 168 -12.06 20.28 9.18
CA ASN A 168 -11.68 21.07 10.34
C ASN A 168 -12.68 20.84 11.46
N GLY A 169 -12.19 20.33 12.59
CA GLY A 169 -13.00 19.96 13.73
C GLY A 169 -13.21 18.45 13.88
N ALA A 170 -14.04 18.06 14.82
CA ALA A 170 -14.40 16.68 15.03
C ALA A 170 -15.24 16.15 13.86
N PHE A 171 -15.07 14.86 13.56
CA PHE A 171 -15.90 14.19 12.56
C PHE A 171 -17.36 14.16 13.01
N THR A 172 -18.25 14.68 12.19
CA THR A 172 -19.65 14.90 12.55
C THR A 172 -20.64 14.08 11.71
N GLY A 173 -20.19 13.17 10.84
CA GLY A 173 -21.15 12.44 10.02
C GLY A 173 -20.65 11.35 9.10
N VAL A 174 -21.58 10.82 8.31
CA VAL A 174 -21.21 10.03 7.14
C VAL A 174 -20.48 10.98 6.19
N PRO A 175 -19.25 10.69 5.79
CA PRO A 175 -18.48 11.61 4.97
C PRO A 175 -19.16 11.80 3.62
N THR A 176 -19.28 13.05 3.19
CA THR A 176 -19.49 13.36 1.78
C THR A 176 -18.10 13.48 1.18
N MET A 177 -17.67 12.44 0.48
CA MET A 177 -16.31 12.38 -0.01
C MET A 177 -16.10 13.41 -1.11
N GLY A 178 -15.26 14.40 -0.83
CA GLY A 178 -14.78 15.38 -1.79
C GLY A 178 -13.40 15.01 -2.33
N ARG A 179 -12.90 15.75 -3.31
CA ARG A 179 -11.53 15.59 -3.79
C ARG A 179 -10.58 16.22 -2.79
N ALA A 180 -9.90 15.42 -1.99
CA ALA A 180 -8.86 15.90 -1.12
C ALA A 180 -7.52 16.01 -1.85
N ILE A 181 -6.76 17.02 -1.48
CA ILE A 181 -5.43 17.29 -2.04
C ILE A 181 -4.34 16.61 -1.20
N LEU A 182 -4.63 16.27 0.05
CA LEU A 182 -3.71 15.65 0.99
C LEU A 182 -4.46 14.55 1.73
N SER A 183 -3.97 13.34 1.65
CA SER A 183 -4.68 12.22 2.23
C SER A 183 -3.77 11.38 3.11
N GLY A 184 -4.24 11.07 4.29
CA GLY A 184 -3.74 9.95 5.07
C GLY A 184 -4.76 8.82 5.02
N ALA A 185 -4.28 7.60 5.00
CA ALA A 185 -5.11 6.42 5.14
C ALA A 185 -4.46 5.49 6.15
N PRO A 186 -5.19 4.54 6.72
CA PRO A 186 -4.57 3.53 7.55
C PRO A 186 -3.57 2.70 6.76
N GLN A 187 -2.57 2.20 7.43
CA GLN A 187 -1.60 1.26 6.88
C GLN A 187 -2.26 -0.06 6.49
N GLY A 188 -3.34 -0.44 7.18
CA GLY A 188 -4.14 -1.61 6.86
C GLY A 188 -5.48 -1.60 7.57
N ILE A 189 -6.46 -2.26 6.95
CA ILE A 189 -7.71 -2.68 7.58
C ILE A 189 -7.74 -4.20 7.50
N TYR A 190 -7.62 -4.85 8.65
CA TYR A 190 -7.51 -6.28 8.79
C TYR A 190 -8.81 -6.87 9.35
N GLY A 191 -9.11 -8.11 9.01
CA GLY A 191 -10.25 -8.84 9.56
C GLY A 191 -10.03 -10.35 9.47
N LEU A 192 -10.79 -11.10 10.25
CA LEU A 192 -10.88 -12.55 10.05
C LEU A 192 -11.66 -12.81 8.77
N THR A 193 -11.06 -13.48 7.82
CA THR A 193 -11.62 -13.74 6.48
C THR A 193 -11.39 -15.19 6.07
N LEU A 194 -11.70 -15.54 4.83
CA LEU A 194 -11.42 -16.85 4.24
C LEU A 194 -9.90 -17.08 4.18
N GLU A 195 -9.50 -18.35 4.29
CA GLU A 195 -8.09 -18.73 4.27
C GLU A 195 -7.40 -18.38 2.94
N ASP A 196 -8.14 -18.49 1.84
CA ASP A 196 -7.69 -18.23 0.48
C ASP A 196 -7.96 -16.79 -0.02
N ALA A 197 -8.51 -15.92 0.83
CA ALA A 197 -8.77 -14.53 0.46
C ALA A 197 -7.45 -13.83 0.05
N PRO A 198 -7.36 -13.32 -1.21
CA PRO A 198 -6.11 -12.77 -1.71
C PRO A 198 -5.81 -11.42 -1.05
N ALA A 199 -4.62 -11.28 -0.50
CA ALA A 199 -4.14 -10.06 0.11
C ALA A 199 -2.67 -9.81 -0.27
N ILE A 200 -2.34 -8.62 -0.76
CA ILE A 200 -1.03 -8.27 -1.32
C ILE A 200 -0.39 -7.15 -0.52
N ALA A 201 0.87 -7.35 -0.12
CA ALA A 201 1.73 -6.27 0.35
C ALA A 201 2.61 -5.77 -0.80
N CYS A 202 2.56 -4.48 -1.09
CA CYS A 202 3.42 -3.86 -2.08
C CYS A 202 4.46 -2.96 -1.40
N LEU A 203 5.73 -3.25 -1.65
CA LEU A 203 6.86 -2.50 -1.12
C LEU A 203 7.67 -1.94 -2.28
N GLY A 204 7.95 -0.66 -2.23
CA GLY A 204 8.65 0.00 -3.32
C GLY A 204 8.97 1.44 -3.00
N ASP A 205 9.35 2.15 -4.03
CA ASP A 205 9.63 3.57 -3.95
C ASP A 205 8.55 4.41 -4.67
N SER A 206 8.93 5.57 -5.17
CA SER A 206 8.02 6.50 -5.85
C SER A 206 7.43 5.98 -7.17
N ILE A 207 8.00 4.95 -7.77
CA ILE A 207 7.47 4.34 -9.01
C ILE A 207 6.16 3.59 -8.72
N LEU A 208 6.07 2.95 -7.55
CA LEU A 208 4.84 2.26 -7.12
C LEU A 208 3.66 3.23 -6.92
N GLU A 209 3.94 4.48 -6.56
CA GLU A 209 2.93 5.50 -6.27
C GLU A 209 2.11 5.96 -7.46
N SER A 210 2.52 5.65 -8.69
CA SER A 210 1.76 5.99 -9.89
C SER A 210 0.44 5.22 -10.06
N GLY A 211 0.10 4.35 -9.12
CA GLY A 211 -1.23 3.73 -8.99
C GLY A 211 -1.48 2.50 -9.87
N TRP A 212 -0.55 2.12 -10.74
CA TRP A 212 -0.69 0.96 -11.63
C TRP A 212 -0.90 -0.34 -10.85
N MET A 213 -0.16 -0.53 -9.77
CA MET A 213 -0.23 -1.75 -8.95
C MET A 213 -1.56 -1.86 -8.20
N ARG A 214 -2.09 -0.75 -7.70
CA ARG A 214 -3.41 -0.75 -7.07
C ARG A 214 -4.50 -1.22 -8.03
N ARG A 215 -4.48 -0.72 -9.27
CA ARG A 215 -5.45 -1.13 -10.27
C ARG A 215 -5.28 -2.60 -10.66
N ALA A 216 -4.04 -3.06 -10.77
CA ALA A 216 -3.73 -4.47 -11.00
C ALA A 216 -4.27 -5.35 -9.86
N ALA A 217 -4.07 -4.98 -8.60
CA ALA A 217 -4.59 -5.70 -7.45
C ALA A 217 -6.13 -5.71 -7.43
N HIS A 218 -6.76 -4.57 -7.75
CA HIS A 218 -8.21 -4.49 -7.88
C HIS A 218 -8.73 -5.40 -9.00
N SER A 219 -8.10 -5.40 -10.16
CA SER A 219 -8.44 -6.28 -11.29
C SER A 219 -8.28 -7.76 -10.94
N ALA A 220 -7.34 -8.09 -10.06
CA ALA A 220 -7.14 -9.44 -9.54
C ALA A 220 -8.07 -9.81 -8.36
N GLY A 221 -8.97 -8.91 -7.94
CA GLY A 221 -9.86 -9.10 -6.80
C GLY A 221 -9.16 -9.20 -5.44
N ALA A 222 -7.96 -8.68 -5.32
CA ALA A 222 -7.14 -8.79 -4.12
C ALA A 222 -7.24 -7.56 -3.22
N ALA A 223 -7.20 -7.78 -1.91
CA ALA A 223 -6.90 -6.75 -0.96
C ALA A 223 -5.45 -6.26 -1.16
N TRP A 224 -5.22 -4.98 -0.90
CA TRP A 224 -3.93 -4.38 -1.19
C TRP A 224 -3.46 -3.44 -0.10
N SER A 225 -2.19 -3.54 0.26
CA SER A 225 -1.52 -2.60 1.15
C SER A 225 -0.33 -1.96 0.44
N ASP A 226 -0.39 -0.63 0.29
CA ASP A 226 0.72 0.17 -0.19
C ASP A 226 1.68 0.47 0.97
N LEU A 227 2.83 -0.16 0.91
CA LEU A 227 3.91 0.03 1.86
C LEU A 227 5.12 0.71 1.19
N SER A 228 4.92 1.37 0.06
CA SER A 228 5.97 2.11 -0.64
C SER A 228 6.42 3.36 0.11
N GLN A 229 7.63 3.80 -0.14
CA GLN A 229 8.16 5.06 0.39
C GLN A 229 8.94 5.82 -0.68
N TRP A 230 8.57 7.07 -0.88
CA TRP A 230 9.25 7.95 -1.82
C TRP A 230 10.75 8.06 -1.52
N ALA A 231 11.57 7.97 -2.58
CA ALA A 231 13.03 8.01 -2.53
C ALA A 231 13.68 6.91 -1.66
N GLU A 232 12.95 5.84 -1.36
CA GLU A 232 13.51 4.73 -0.59
C GLU A 232 14.45 3.87 -1.43
N GLY A 233 15.61 3.57 -0.87
CA GLY A 233 16.52 2.57 -1.42
C GLY A 233 16.36 1.21 -0.73
N ILE A 234 16.81 0.15 -1.39
CA ILE A 234 16.70 -1.23 -0.90
C ILE A 234 17.19 -1.41 0.55
N PRO A 235 18.35 -0.90 0.96
CA PRO A 235 18.84 -1.11 2.34
C PRO A 235 17.96 -0.49 3.41
N THR A 236 17.23 0.59 3.09
CA THR A 236 16.33 1.28 4.02
C THR A 236 15.00 0.56 4.15
N ALA A 237 14.59 -0.17 3.13
CA ALA A 237 13.32 -0.91 3.10
C ALA A 237 13.21 -1.92 4.23
N THR A 238 14.29 -2.62 4.56
CA THR A 238 14.33 -3.63 5.62
C THR A 238 14.32 -3.01 7.02
N LEU A 239 14.63 -1.72 7.14
CA LEU A 239 14.74 -1.03 8.43
C LEU A 239 13.50 -0.20 8.78
N SER A 240 12.55 -0.10 7.88
CA SER A 240 11.43 0.86 8.01
C SER A 240 10.35 0.47 9.03
N GLY A 241 10.37 -0.76 9.55
CA GLY A 241 9.36 -1.24 10.51
C GLY A 241 7.92 -1.29 9.97
N ARG A 242 7.74 -1.24 8.65
CA ARG A 242 6.42 -1.28 8.00
C ARG A 242 5.76 -2.63 8.05
N LEU A 243 6.57 -3.66 7.94
CA LEU A 243 6.21 -5.04 8.22
C LEU A 243 7.08 -5.55 9.36
N THR A 244 6.54 -6.44 10.17
CA THR A 244 7.28 -7.09 11.24
C THR A 244 7.17 -8.60 11.09
N PRO A 245 8.12 -9.37 11.62
CA PRO A 245 8.05 -10.83 11.59
C PRO A 245 6.79 -11.41 12.26
N GLU A 246 6.11 -10.61 13.06
CA GLU A 246 4.85 -10.98 13.72
C GLU A 246 3.62 -10.90 12.79
N ASP A 247 3.79 -10.37 11.56
CA ASP A 247 2.71 -10.17 10.60
C ASP A 247 2.59 -11.23 9.47
N PRO A 248 3.10 -12.47 9.56
CA PRO A 248 3.18 -13.40 8.41
C PRO A 248 1.82 -13.82 7.85
N ALA A 249 0.76 -13.65 8.63
CA ALA A 249 -0.58 -14.06 8.23
C ALA A 249 -1.35 -12.98 7.45
N LEU A 250 -0.87 -11.73 7.42
CA LEU A 250 -1.67 -10.62 6.90
C LEU A 250 -1.75 -10.56 5.38
N PHE A 251 -0.77 -11.16 4.68
CA PHE A 251 -0.65 -11.11 3.24
C PHE A 251 -0.36 -12.50 2.65
N THR A 252 -1.04 -12.82 1.57
CA THR A 252 -0.80 -14.06 0.80
C THR A 252 0.39 -13.93 -0.15
N LEU A 253 0.67 -12.69 -0.57
CA LEU A 253 1.69 -12.37 -1.55
C LEU A 253 2.32 -11.01 -1.24
N GLY A 254 3.63 -10.89 -1.41
CA GLY A 254 4.35 -9.63 -1.49
C GLY A 254 4.80 -9.35 -2.91
N LEU A 255 4.85 -8.08 -3.29
CA LEU A 255 5.52 -7.62 -4.50
C LEU A 255 6.43 -6.46 -4.17
N THR A 256 7.71 -6.58 -4.52
CA THR A 256 8.69 -5.50 -4.33
C THR A 256 8.99 -4.80 -5.64
N GLU A 257 9.17 -3.48 -5.56
CA GLU A 257 9.48 -2.61 -6.71
C GLU A 257 10.73 -1.77 -6.41
N TYR A 258 11.71 -2.26 -5.71
CA TYR A 258 12.94 -1.54 -5.39
C TYR A 258 13.99 -1.64 -6.49
N GLY A 259 14.88 -0.63 -6.50
CA GLY A 259 16.06 -0.59 -7.35
C GLY A 259 16.31 0.79 -7.96
N THR A 260 15.25 1.50 -8.28
CA THR A 260 15.26 2.83 -8.89
C THR A 260 16.22 3.80 -8.19
N ASN A 261 16.26 3.82 -6.87
CA ASN A 261 17.08 4.71 -6.06
C ASN A 261 18.47 4.14 -5.71
N ASN A 262 18.87 2.99 -6.27
CA ASN A 262 20.10 2.30 -5.93
C ASN A 262 21.20 2.39 -7.00
N ARG A 263 21.09 3.30 -7.96
CA ARG A 263 22.02 3.48 -9.09
C ARG A 263 23.44 3.86 -8.70
N ALA A 264 23.64 4.37 -7.49
CA ALA A 264 24.98 4.62 -6.95
C ALA A 264 25.73 3.33 -6.55
N MET A 265 25.03 2.20 -6.42
CA MET A 265 25.61 0.89 -6.20
C MET A 265 26.11 0.28 -7.51
N THR A 266 27.08 -0.61 -7.43
CA THR A 266 27.37 -1.50 -8.56
C THR A 266 26.20 -2.47 -8.78
N PRO A 267 25.99 -3.02 -9.98
CA PRO A 267 24.93 -4.02 -10.21
C PRO A 267 25.01 -5.21 -9.23
N ARG A 268 26.22 -5.65 -8.86
CA ARG A 268 26.40 -6.73 -7.92
C ARG A 268 25.96 -6.37 -6.50
N GLU A 269 26.28 -5.17 -6.03
CA GLU A 269 25.83 -4.68 -4.73
C GLU A 269 24.31 -4.51 -4.69
N ALA A 270 23.71 -3.97 -5.74
CA ALA A 270 22.27 -3.83 -5.85
C ALA A 270 21.56 -5.19 -5.86
N ALA A 271 22.04 -6.16 -6.63
CA ALA A 271 21.51 -7.52 -6.65
C ALA A 271 21.62 -8.20 -5.28
N GLN A 272 22.73 -8.03 -4.57
CA GLN A 272 22.92 -8.57 -3.22
C GLN A 272 21.97 -7.89 -2.21
N ALA A 273 21.76 -6.59 -2.33
CA ALA A 273 20.83 -5.85 -1.47
C ALA A 273 19.37 -6.29 -1.71
N LEU A 274 18.98 -6.49 -2.99
CA LEU A 274 17.67 -7.07 -3.35
C LEU A 274 17.50 -8.45 -2.73
N LEU A 275 18.47 -9.35 -2.90
CA LEU A 275 18.41 -10.68 -2.32
C LEU A 275 18.23 -10.64 -0.80
N SER A 276 19.02 -9.83 -0.10
CA SER A 276 18.90 -9.69 1.36
C SER A 276 17.51 -9.16 1.78
N SER A 277 16.93 -8.24 0.99
CA SER A 277 15.57 -7.76 1.22
C SER A 277 14.53 -8.86 1.02
N TRP A 278 14.67 -9.69 -0.03
CA TRP A 278 13.76 -10.80 -0.29
C TRP A 278 13.83 -11.88 0.80
N GLU A 279 15.05 -12.25 1.22
CA GLU A 279 15.25 -13.21 2.32
C GLU A 279 14.62 -12.73 3.62
N TRP A 280 14.77 -11.43 3.93
CA TRP A 280 14.14 -10.84 5.11
C TRP A 280 12.61 -10.87 5.01
N LEU A 281 12.04 -10.46 3.86
CA LEU A 281 10.59 -10.46 3.65
C LEU A 281 9.99 -11.88 3.74
N THR A 282 10.66 -12.86 3.16
CA THR A 282 10.18 -14.26 3.14
C THR A 282 10.49 -15.01 4.43
N SER A 283 11.32 -14.47 5.34
CA SER A 283 11.57 -15.08 6.65
C SER A 283 10.42 -14.92 7.65
N GLY A 284 9.45 -14.04 7.39
CA GLY A 284 8.33 -13.79 8.31
C GLY A 284 7.13 -13.10 7.68
N PRO A 285 7.23 -11.83 7.25
CA PRO A 285 6.04 -11.02 6.95
C PRO A 285 5.28 -11.46 5.70
N VAL A 286 5.92 -12.13 4.75
CA VAL A 286 5.33 -12.51 3.46
C VAL A 286 5.77 -13.91 3.08
N ALA A 287 4.82 -14.83 2.92
CA ALA A 287 5.15 -16.23 2.59
C ALA A 287 5.58 -16.43 1.13
N ARG A 288 5.11 -15.58 0.22
CA ARG A 288 5.36 -15.64 -1.24
C ARG A 288 5.72 -14.26 -1.73
N LEU A 289 6.77 -14.11 -2.51
CA LEU A 289 7.30 -12.82 -2.91
C LEU A 289 7.61 -12.77 -4.40
N GLY A 290 7.26 -11.67 -5.05
CA GLY A 290 7.69 -11.28 -6.38
C GLY A 290 8.53 -10.01 -6.38
N GLN A 291 9.24 -9.77 -7.48
CA GLN A 291 10.00 -8.55 -7.75
C GLN A 291 9.63 -8.02 -9.13
N THR A 292 9.53 -6.70 -9.28
CA THR A 292 9.36 -6.06 -10.59
C THR A 292 10.70 -5.75 -11.24
N THR A 293 10.71 -5.62 -12.56
CA THR A 293 11.82 -4.98 -13.28
C THR A 293 11.77 -3.45 -13.14
N MET A 294 12.90 -2.80 -13.36
CA MET A 294 13.06 -1.34 -13.24
C MET A 294 12.71 -0.63 -14.54
N VAL A 295 11.82 0.36 -14.45
CA VAL A 295 11.42 1.20 -15.57
C VAL A 295 12.58 2.02 -16.15
N PRO A 296 12.47 2.59 -17.39
CA PRO A 296 13.52 3.37 -17.99
C PRO A 296 13.93 4.62 -17.20
N TYR A 297 15.20 5.01 -17.37
CA TYR A 297 15.74 6.28 -16.94
C TYR A 297 16.21 7.05 -18.16
N THR A 298 15.70 8.25 -18.35
CA THR A 298 15.99 9.03 -19.56
C THR A 298 16.07 10.53 -19.25
N THR A 299 16.83 11.25 -20.08
CA THR A 299 16.65 12.68 -20.27
C THR A 299 15.91 12.92 -21.58
N SER A 300 15.35 14.11 -21.78
CA SER A 300 14.63 14.44 -23.01
C SER A 300 14.92 15.86 -23.49
N THR A 301 14.92 16.05 -24.81
CA THR A 301 15.02 17.35 -25.46
C THR A 301 13.66 17.90 -25.93
N ASP A 302 12.61 17.09 -25.84
CA ASP A 302 11.27 17.41 -26.33
C ASP A 302 10.14 17.17 -25.32
N GLY A 303 10.50 16.99 -24.03
CA GLY A 303 9.52 16.70 -22.98
C GLY A 303 8.91 15.30 -23.09
N TRP A 304 9.68 14.31 -23.53
CA TRP A 304 9.28 12.89 -23.69
C TRP A 304 8.10 12.68 -24.64
N THR A 305 7.96 13.53 -25.66
CA THR A 305 6.90 13.40 -26.65
C THR A 305 7.27 12.42 -27.76
N THR A 306 8.55 12.18 -28.00
CA THR A 306 9.04 11.20 -28.99
C THR A 306 10.14 10.31 -28.41
N VAL A 307 10.28 9.12 -28.98
CA VAL A 307 11.40 8.20 -28.69
C VAL A 307 12.74 8.83 -29.09
N ALA A 308 12.78 9.52 -30.22
CA ALA A 308 14.00 10.15 -30.75
C ALA A 308 14.50 11.32 -29.88
N GLY A 309 13.61 11.98 -29.16
CA GLY A 309 13.97 13.06 -28.24
C GLY A 309 14.57 12.58 -26.91
N GLN A 310 14.60 11.29 -26.67
CA GLN A 310 15.07 10.71 -25.42
C GLN A 310 16.51 10.21 -25.51
N THR A 311 17.20 10.29 -24.37
CA THR A 311 18.52 9.70 -24.18
C THR A 311 18.48 8.85 -22.92
N ALA A 312 18.76 7.56 -23.05
CA ALA A 312 18.82 6.64 -21.92
C ALA A 312 20.02 6.97 -21.01
N THR A 313 19.84 6.89 -19.71
CA THR A 313 20.87 7.08 -18.70
C THR A 313 21.02 5.81 -17.85
N ASP A 314 22.18 5.64 -17.23
CA ASP A 314 22.49 4.46 -16.40
C ASP A 314 22.27 3.11 -17.09
N VAL A 315 22.42 3.07 -18.41
CA VAL A 315 22.07 1.93 -19.28
C VAL A 315 22.72 0.63 -18.84
N ALA A 316 24.04 0.63 -18.68
CA ALA A 316 24.77 -0.58 -18.33
C ALA A 316 24.34 -1.16 -16.96
N TRP A 317 24.02 -0.28 -16.01
CA TRP A 317 23.55 -0.66 -14.69
C TRP A 317 22.16 -1.29 -14.77
N ARG A 318 21.23 -0.59 -15.42
CA ARG A 318 19.84 -1.04 -15.55
C ARG A 318 19.73 -2.33 -16.36
N ASP A 319 20.49 -2.43 -17.47
CA ASP A 319 20.49 -3.62 -18.32
C ASP A 319 21.04 -4.83 -17.56
N ALA A 320 22.08 -4.65 -16.73
CA ALA A 320 22.62 -5.73 -15.91
C ALA A 320 21.60 -6.23 -14.89
N ILE A 321 20.90 -5.32 -14.19
CA ILE A 321 19.91 -5.71 -13.16
C ILE A 321 18.64 -6.25 -13.82
N ASN A 322 18.06 -5.59 -14.83
CA ASN A 322 16.87 -6.08 -15.51
C ASN A 322 17.15 -7.40 -16.26
N GLY A 323 18.33 -7.55 -16.85
CA GLY A 323 18.74 -8.80 -17.47
C GLY A 323 18.81 -9.96 -16.47
N TRP A 324 19.37 -9.70 -15.29
CA TRP A 324 19.40 -10.67 -14.19
C TRP A 324 17.99 -11.01 -13.69
N LEU A 325 17.12 -10.01 -13.48
CA LEU A 325 15.74 -10.22 -13.07
C LEU A 325 14.97 -11.03 -14.12
N ARG A 326 15.10 -10.69 -15.41
CA ARG A 326 14.42 -11.40 -16.53
C ARG A 326 14.88 -12.84 -16.70
N ASP A 327 16.13 -13.17 -16.34
CA ASP A 327 16.60 -14.56 -16.27
C ASP A 327 16.08 -15.28 -15.01
N GLY A 328 15.16 -14.69 -14.25
CA GLY A 328 14.62 -15.24 -13.02
C GLY A 328 15.52 -14.98 -11.81
N ALA A 329 16.33 -13.93 -11.83
CA ALA A 329 17.24 -13.55 -10.75
C ALA A 329 18.13 -14.70 -10.26
N PRO A 330 18.90 -15.39 -11.14
CA PRO A 330 19.61 -16.62 -10.81
C PRO A 330 20.56 -16.47 -9.63
N LEU A 331 20.55 -17.49 -8.76
CA LEU A 331 21.43 -17.62 -7.60
C LEU A 331 22.33 -18.86 -7.77
N ILE A 332 23.63 -18.71 -7.50
CA ILE A 332 24.58 -19.83 -7.40
C ILE A 332 25.17 -19.82 -5.99
N ASP A 333 25.08 -20.95 -5.29
CA ASP A 333 25.52 -21.08 -3.89
C ASP A 333 24.91 -19.98 -2.97
N GLY A 334 23.65 -19.59 -3.24
CA GLY A 334 22.94 -18.56 -2.49
C GLY A 334 23.36 -17.11 -2.77
N ALA A 335 24.17 -16.85 -3.79
CA ALA A 335 24.62 -15.51 -4.18
C ALA A 335 24.12 -15.10 -5.57
N PRO A 336 23.84 -13.81 -5.86
CA PRO A 336 23.41 -13.35 -7.17
C PRO A 336 24.43 -13.68 -8.28
N ALA A 337 23.94 -14.32 -9.34
CA ALA A 337 24.71 -14.69 -10.54
C ALA A 337 24.23 -13.85 -11.73
N LEU A 338 24.71 -12.61 -11.87
CA LEU A 338 24.24 -11.61 -12.84
C LEU A 338 24.31 -12.09 -14.31
N THR A 339 25.15 -13.04 -14.64
CA THR A 339 25.27 -13.61 -15.97
C THR A 339 24.65 -15.02 -16.08
N GLY A 340 23.92 -15.45 -15.04
CA GLY A 340 23.43 -16.83 -14.94
C GLY A 340 24.55 -17.85 -14.73
N GLY A 341 24.26 -19.10 -15.00
CA GLY A 341 25.25 -20.18 -14.92
C GLY A 341 24.61 -21.56 -14.77
N VAL A 342 25.41 -22.59 -14.96
CA VAL A 342 25.00 -23.98 -14.73
C VAL A 342 24.77 -24.19 -13.24
N GLY A 343 23.62 -24.78 -12.87
CA GLY A 343 23.26 -25.03 -11.48
C GLY A 343 22.66 -23.80 -10.74
N ALA A 344 22.41 -22.67 -11.45
CA ALA A 344 21.73 -21.55 -10.86
C ALA A 344 20.26 -21.89 -10.54
N VAL A 345 19.81 -21.51 -9.34
CA VAL A 345 18.40 -21.58 -8.91
C VAL A 345 17.72 -20.27 -9.30
N ARG A 346 16.54 -20.36 -9.91
CA ARG A 346 15.78 -19.20 -10.42
C ARG A 346 14.48 -19.00 -9.67
N ALA A 347 13.93 -17.79 -9.77
CA ALA A 347 12.62 -17.47 -9.25
C ALA A 347 11.57 -18.51 -9.67
N GLY A 348 10.75 -18.96 -8.70
CA GLY A 348 9.81 -20.06 -8.88
C GLY A 348 10.37 -21.45 -8.60
N GLU A 349 11.68 -21.62 -8.53
CA GLU A 349 12.32 -22.89 -8.18
C GLU A 349 12.50 -23.02 -6.65
N ALA A 350 12.51 -24.27 -6.18
CA ALA A 350 12.73 -24.55 -4.76
C ALA A 350 14.07 -23.99 -4.26
N GLY A 351 14.04 -23.25 -3.16
CA GLY A 351 15.21 -22.61 -2.57
C GLY A 351 15.46 -21.17 -3.06
N HIS A 352 14.69 -20.67 -4.02
CA HIS A 352 14.72 -19.25 -4.38
C HIS A 352 13.71 -18.45 -3.56
N PRO A 353 14.05 -17.23 -3.03
CA PRO A 353 13.10 -16.43 -2.25
C PRO A 353 11.96 -15.84 -3.07
N LEU A 354 12.13 -15.68 -4.39
CA LEU A 354 11.07 -15.20 -5.27
C LEU A 354 10.30 -16.36 -5.92
N ILE A 355 8.96 -16.15 -6.04
CA ILE A 355 8.11 -17.03 -6.84
C ILE A 355 8.11 -16.66 -8.33
N GLY A 356 8.52 -15.43 -8.67
CA GLY A 356 8.56 -14.92 -10.03
C GLY A 356 9.01 -13.47 -10.11
N VAL A 357 9.24 -13.02 -11.34
CA VAL A 357 9.54 -11.62 -11.67
C VAL A 357 8.42 -11.05 -12.52
N CYS A 358 7.92 -9.86 -12.14
CA CYS A 358 6.92 -9.13 -12.88
C CYS A 358 7.60 -8.10 -13.80
N ASP A 359 7.69 -8.37 -15.10
CA ASP A 359 8.41 -7.53 -16.04
C ASP A 359 7.60 -6.31 -16.51
N ILE A 360 7.37 -5.37 -15.59
CA ILE A 360 6.64 -4.13 -15.90
C ILE A 360 7.42 -3.22 -16.85
N ALA A 361 8.75 -3.29 -16.86
CA ALA A 361 9.57 -2.47 -17.73
C ALA A 361 9.33 -2.80 -19.21
N ALA A 362 9.14 -4.09 -19.55
CA ALA A 362 8.87 -4.50 -20.93
C ALA A 362 7.61 -3.83 -21.52
N ALA A 363 6.65 -3.43 -20.68
CA ALA A 363 5.44 -2.75 -21.14
C ALA A 363 5.67 -1.29 -21.53
N VAL A 364 6.71 -0.65 -20.99
CA VAL A 364 6.91 0.81 -21.10
C VAL A 364 8.24 1.21 -21.72
N GLU A 365 9.01 0.24 -22.21
CA GLU A 365 10.31 0.51 -22.83
C GLU A 365 10.33 0.18 -24.33
N THR A 366 11.10 0.96 -25.07
CA THR A 366 11.33 0.76 -26.50
C THR A 366 12.80 1.02 -26.87
N PRO A 367 13.36 0.31 -27.87
CA PRO A 367 14.73 0.54 -28.30
C PRO A 367 14.96 1.93 -28.88
N SER A 368 16.11 2.52 -28.55
CA SER A 368 16.64 3.73 -29.15
C SER A 368 18.15 3.58 -29.40
N PRO A 369 18.80 4.52 -30.15
CA PRO A 369 20.25 4.48 -30.34
C PRO A 369 21.07 4.58 -29.05
N THR A 370 20.47 5.06 -27.96
CA THR A 370 21.14 5.25 -26.67
C THR A 370 20.84 4.14 -25.65
N GLY A 371 19.97 3.19 -25.99
CA GLY A 371 19.50 2.12 -25.14
C GLY A 371 17.98 2.05 -25.06
N LEU A 372 17.43 1.34 -24.06
CA LEU A 372 15.98 1.29 -23.85
C LEU A 372 15.49 2.58 -23.18
N VAL A 373 14.52 3.23 -23.82
CA VAL A 373 13.89 4.49 -23.39
C VAL A 373 12.39 4.27 -23.17
N TRP A 374 11.70 5.26 -22.63
CA TRP A 374 10.25 5.19 -22.47
C TRP A 374 9.51 5.11 -23.80
N ASP A 375 8.57 4.19 -23.91
CA ASP A 375 7.64 4.10 -25.04
C ASP A 375 6.64 5.26 -25.00
N THR A 376 6.51 5.98 -26.13
CA THR A 376 5.62 7.13 -26.29
C THR A 376 4.31 6.80 -27.00
N SER A 377 4.05 5.53 -27.30
CA SER A 377 2.89 5.10 -28.10
C SER A 377 1.54 5.39 -27.40
N ALA A 378 1.50 5.39 -26.08
CA ALA A 378 0.31 5.71 -25.29
C ALA A 378 0.22 7.17 -24.84
N GLY A 379 1.19 8.01 -25.21
CA GLY A 379 1.29 9.42 -24.82
C GLY A 379 2.61 9.74 -24.13
N VAL A 380 2.67 10.85 -23.38
CA VAL A 380 3.87 11.25 -22.62
C VAL A 380 4.05 10.31 -21.42
N PRO A 381 5.08 9.44 -21.43
CA PRO A 381 5.20 8.38 -20.43
C PRO A 381 5.78 8.84 -19.09
N THR A 382 6.49 9.94 -19.08
CA THR A 382 7.14 10.53 -17.90
C THR A 382 7.23 12.04 -18.05
N GLN A 383 7.44 12.78 -16.96
CA GLN A 383 7.65 14.22 -16.97
C GLN A 383 9.05 14.63 -16.49
N ASP A 384 9.79 13.70 -15.92
CA ASP A 384 11.12 13.92 -15.33
C ASP A 384 12.15 12.84 -15.73
N GLY A 385 11.73 11.90 -16.59
CA GLY A 385 12.56 10.80 -17.09
C GLY A 385 12.61 9.58 -16.18
N THR A 386 11.95 9.62 -15.01
CA THR A 386 12.00 8.59 -13.99
C THR A 386 10.60 8.09 -13.61
N HIS A 387 9.70 9.00 -13.26
CA HIS A 387 8.40 8.64 -12.72
C HIS A 387 7.37 8.44 -13.85
N PRO A 388 6.67 7.30 -13.87
CA PRO A 388 5.65 7.05 -14.88
C PRO A 388 4.46 8.01 -14.71
N THR A 389 3.99 8.54 -15.82
CA THR A 389 2.69 9.24 -15.87
C THR A 389 1.55 8.24 -15.87
N ARG A 390 0.32 8.72 -15.91
CA ARG A 390 -0.87 7.88 -16.11
C ARG A 390 -0.77 7.02 -17.36
N ALA A 391 -0.25 7.58 -18.47
CA ALA A 391 -0.10 6.85 -19.73
C ALA A 391 0.80 5.60 -19.58
N ALA A 392 1.97 5.76 -18.95
CA ALA A 392 2.86 4.62 -18.67
C ALA A 392 2.25 3.67 -17.64
N ALA A 393 1.61 4.19 -16.60
CA ALA A 393 0.94 3.38 -15.59
C ALA A 393 -0.15 2.48 -16.18
N ASP A 394 -0.90 2.98 -17.18
CA ASP A 394 -1.92 2.21 -17.88
C ASP A 394 -1.33 1.09 -18.77
N MET A 395 -0.08 1.21 -19.20
CA MET A 395 0.64 0.14 -19.90
C MET A 395 1.19 -0.91 -18.93
N MET A 396 1.61 -0.53 -17.74
CA MET A 396 2.17 -1.42 -16.72
C MET A 396 1.08 -2.28 -16.03
N GLU A 397 -0.10 -1.72 -15.83
CA GLU A 397 -1.21 -2.34 -15.12
C GLU A 397 -1.58 -3.74 -15.64
N PRO A 398 -1.80 -3.97 -16.96
CA PRO A 398 -2.19 -5.28 -17.48
C PRO A 398 -1.14 -6.36 -17.20
N ILE A 399 0.15 -6.00 -17.27
CA ILE A 399 1.25 -6.94 -16.98
C ILE A 399 1.24 -7.34 -15.51
N ALA A 400 1.08 -6.38 -14.62
CA ALA A 400 0.99 -6.64 -13.20
C ALA A 400 -0.28 -7.44 -12.84
N ALA A 401 -1.43 -7.11 -13.44
CA ALA A 401 -2.68 -7.84 -13.22
C ALA A 401 -2.59 -9.30 -13.66
N GLN A 402 -2.00 -9.57 -14.82
CA GLN A 402 -1.77 -10.92 -15.30
C GLN A 402 -0.81 -11.67 -14.37
N TRP A 403 0.31 -11.05 -13.98
CA TRP A 403 1.26 -11.65 -13.06
C TRP A 403 0.62 -12.01 -11.72
N LEU A 404 -0.21 -11.12 -11.17
CA LEU A 404 -0.96 -11.37 -9.95
C LEU A 404 -1.95 -12.54 -10.13
N HIS A 405 -2.70 -12.56 -11.23
CA HIS A 405 -3.62 -13.66 -11.52
C HIS A 405 -2.91 -15.01 -11.54
N ASP A 406 -1.75 -15.09 -12.16
CA ASP A 406 -0.97 -16.32 -12.28
C ASP A 406 -0.38 -16.80 -10.94
N HIS A 407 -0.28 -15.90 -9.95
CA HIS A 407 0.39 -16.20 -8.68
C HIS A 407 -0.51 -16.11 -7.43
N LEU A 408 -1.75 -15.68 -7.56
CA LEU A 408 -2.69 -15.65 -6.42
C LEU A 408 -3.53 -16.93 -6.31
N THR A 409 -3.57 -17.74 -7.33
CA THR A 409 -4.30 -19.02 -7.39
C THR A 409 -3.50 -20.19 -6.84
#